data_54212334e393b42b7e370d88b0385e7d
#
_entry.id   54212334e393b42b7e370d88b0385e7d
#
_cell.length_a   1.000
_cell.length_b   1.000
_cell.length_c   1.000
_cell.angle_alpha   90.00
_cell.angle_beta   90.00
_cell.angle_gamma   90.00
#
_symmetry.space_group_name_H-M   'P 1'
#
loop_
_entity.id
_entity.type
_entity.pdbx_description
1 polymer ?
#
loop_
_entity_poly.entity_id
_entity_poly.type
_entity_poly.pdbx_seq_one_letter_code
_entity_poly.pdbx_strand_id
1 'polypeptide(L)'
;MPIPFACVSDNIVNGSKVVFHNGILATAMRASMSIPGVFAPVYLNGMVLVDGGLTDNYPVDIARQMGAEIIIGVDVQNPLMKADELTSMSNVLGQILNLVGEESYRKNVKDSNIHIQVDVDGYSAASFNHEALDTLMRRGKEAAMKDWDKLIALKKEIGIRTNYRAEYPGPFKIPTRAMLDTIPSVDTNSNSHEKPVNNLSK
;
A
#
# COMPACT_ATOMS: atom_id res chain seq x y z
N MET A 1 5.33 10.52 12.97
CA MET A 1 6.44 10.38 12.00
C MET A 1 6.82 11.78 11.52
N PRO A 2 8.10 12.05 11.20
CA PRO A 2 8.54 13.39 10.74
C PRO A 2 7.97 13.76 9.36
N ILE A 3 7.60 12.75 8.56
CA ILE A 3 6.92 12.93 7.27
C ILE A 3 5.49 12.43 7.43
N PRO A 4 4.48 13.20 6.95
CA PRO A 4 3.10 12.73 6.93
C PRO A 4 2.99 11.38 6.21
N PHE A 5 2.23 10.47 6.81
CA PHE A 5 2.02 9.13 6.27
C PHE A 5 0.56 8.74 6.42
N ALA A 6 0.01 8.11 5.41
CA ALA A 6 -1.28 7.43 5.48
C ALA A 6 -1.20 6.08 4.79
N CYS A 7 -2.03 5.13 5.22
CA CYS A 7 -2.31 3.92 4.48
C CYS A 7 -3.81 3.64 4.47
N VAL A 8 -4.25 2.93 3.44
CA VAL A 8 -5.67 2.69 3.17
C VAL A 8 -6.01 1.24 3.47
N SER A 9 -7.19 1.02 3.99
CA SER A 9 -7.79 -0.28 4.24
C SER A 9 -9.29 -0.20 3.95
N ASP A 10 -9.94 -1.31 3.70
CA ASP A 10 -11.38 -1.36 3.45
C ASP A 10 -12.10 -2.12 4.56
N ASN A 11 -13.16 -1.52 5.10
CA ASN A 11 -14.04 -2.18 6.05
C ASN A 11 -15.13 -2.95 5.32
N ILE A 12 -15.00 -4.27 5.28
CA ILE A 12 -15.94 -5.14 4.55
C ILE A 12 -17.30 -5.32 5.24
N VAL A 13 -17.49 -4.76 6.44
CA VAL A 13 -18.80 -4.78 7.12
C VAL A 13 -19.79 -3.82 6.42
N ASN A 14 -19.27 -2.69 5.92
CA ASN A 14 -20.11 -1.65 5.33
C ASN A 14 -19.57 -1.08 4.01
N GLY A 15 -18.45 -1.60 3.51
CA GLY A 15 -17.83 -1.15 2.25
C GLY A 15 -17.12 0.21 2.34
N SER A 16 -16.86 0.74 3.54
CA SER A 16 -16.22 2.04 3.68
C SER A 16 -14.69 1.93 3.60
N LYS A 17 -14.08 2.89 2.88
CA LYS A 17 -12.63 3.12 2.91
C LYS A 17 -12.22 3.65 4.31
N VAL A 18 -11.16 3.11 4.88
CA VAL A 18 -10.56 3.52 6.14
C VAL A 18 -9.15 4.02 5.89
N VAL A 19 -8.90 5.30 6.17
CA VAL A 19 -7.59 5.92 5.98
C VAL A 19 -6.93 6.13 7.33
N PHE A 20 -5.80 5.47 7.55
CA PHE A 20 -5.03 5.57 8.77
C PHE A 20 -4.00 6.70 8.67
N HIS A 21 -4.21 7.80 9.40
CA HIS A 21 -3.27 8.91 9.55
C HIS A 21 -2.56 8.91 10.90
N ASN A 22 -3.08 8.16 11.88
CA ASN A 22 -2.60 8.11 13.25
C ASN A 22 -2.85 6.73 13.85
N GLY A 23 -2.38 6.51 15.08
CA GLY A 23 -2.53 5.26 15.81
C GLY A 23 -1.27 4.37 15.73
N ILE A 24 -1.46 3.08 15.93
CA ILE A 24 -0.36 2.10 15.91
C ILE A 24 -0.02 1.75 14.45
N LEU A 25 1.16 2.19 14.00
CA LEU A 25 1.61 2.00 12.62
C LEU A 25 1.57 0.52 12.19
N ALA A 26 2.02 -0.40 13.03
CA ALA A 26 2.01 -1.84 12.72
C ALA A 26 0.60 -2.37 12.46
N THR A 27 -0.40 -1.92 13.23
CA THR A 27 -1.81 -2.29 13.02
C THR A 27 -2.34 -1.72 11.70
N ALA A 28 -2.05 -0.45 11.41
CA ALA A 28 -2.45 0.21 10.18
C ALA A 28 -1.85 -0.47 8.95
N MET A 29 -0.54 -0.74 8.97
CA MET A 29 0.14 -1.46 7.89
C MET A 29 -0.41 -2.88 7.72
N ARG A 30 -0.65 -3.59 8.85
CA ARG A 30 -1.20 -4.95 8.81
C ARG A 30 -2.61 -4.97 8.21
N ALA A 31 -3.44 -3.98 8.51
CA ALA A 31 -4.77 -3.85 7.92
C ALA A 31 -4.67 -3.56 6.41
N SER A 32 -3.81 -2.59 6.02
CA SER A 32 -3.62 -2.18 4.63
C SER A 32 -3.05 -3.27 3.72
N MET A 33 -2.38 -4.28 4.27
CA MET A 33 -1.83 -5.42 3.52
C MET A 33 -2.65 -6.72 3.67
N SER A 34 -3.85 -6.66 4.24
CA SER A 34 -4.70 -7.83 4.47
C SER A 34 -5.44 -8.28 3.22
N ILE A 35 -4.68 -8.72 2.20
CA ILE A 35 -5.21 -9.17 0.91
C ILE A 35 -6.16 -10.35 1.12
N PRO A 36 -7.45 -10.24 0.67
CA PRO A 36 -8.42 -11.32 0.81
C PRO A 36 -7.93 -12.61 0.15
N GLY A 37 -8.04 -13.72 0.88
CA GLY A 37 -7.58 -15.04 0.43
C GLY A 37 -6.08 -15.31 0.65
N VAL A 38 -5.27 -14.28 0.97
CA VAL A 38 -3.83 -14.41 1.28
C VAL A 38 -3.58 -14.22 2.77
N PHE A 39 -4.15 -13.17 3.36
CA PHE A 39 -3.99 -12.84 4.76
C PHE A 39 -5.33 -12.76 5.49
N ALA A 40 -5.33 -13.11 6.79
CA ALA A 40 -6.50 -12.92 7.63
C ALA A 40 -6.84 -11.42 7.77
N PRO A 41 -8.12 -11.03 7.81
CA PRO A 41 -8.53 -9.66 8.06
C PRO A 41 -8.12 -9.18 9.46
N VAL A 42 -8.06 -7.86 9.63
CA VAL A 42 -7.81 -7.23 10.93
C VAL A 42 -9.13 -6.79 11.54
N TYR A 43 -9.38 -7.24 12.79
CA TYR A 43 -10.56 -6.85 13.55
C TYR A 43 -10.20 -5.66 14.45
N LEU A 44 -10.85 -4.53 14.24
CA LEU A 44 -10.55 -3.30 14.97
C LEU A 44 -11.84 -2.48 15.20
N ASN A 45 -12.19 -2.21 16.45
CA ASN A 45 -13.32 -1.35 16.83
C ASN A 45 -14.64 -1.71 16.10
N GLY A 46 -14.97 -2.99 15.99
CA GLY A 46 -16.16 -3.47 15.30
C GLY A 46 -16.06 -3.48 13.76
N MET A 47 -14.92 -3.07 13.20
CA MET A 47 -14.63 -3.17 11.78
C MET A 47 -13.94 -4.50 11.46
N VAL A 48 -14.14 -4.96 10.24
CA VAL A 48 -13.38 -6.08 9.64
C VAL A 48 -12.62 -5.52 8.46
N LEU A 49 -11.32 -5.30 8.67
CA LEU A 49 -10.45 -4.56 7.74
C LEU A 49 -9.67 -5.53 6.85
N VAL A 50 -9.69 -5.22 5.58
CA VAL A 50 -8.90 -5.89 4.54
C VAL A 50 -8.07 -4.86 3.78
N ASP A 51 -7.27 -5.33 2.82
CA ASP A 51 -6.44 -4.50 1.96
C ASP A 51 -7.25 -3.39 1.28
N GLY A 52 -6.74 -2.16 1.31
CA GLY A 52 -7.40 -1.00 0.72
C GLY A 52 -7.39 -0.98 -0.80
N GLY A 53 -6.65 -1.89 -1.43
CA GLY A 53 -6.61 -2.05 -2.87
C GLY A 53 -7.94 -2.49 -3.49
N LEU A 54 -8.93 -2.91 -2.67
CA LEU A 54 -10.28 -3.17 -3.16
C LEU A 54 -10.94 -1.91 -3.74
N THR A 55 -10.79 -0.77 -3.07
CA THR A 55 -11.45 0.47 -3.48
C THR A 55 -10.46 1.52 -3.98
N ASP A 56 -9.20 1.49 -3.52
CA ASP A 56 -8.22 2.53 -3.84
C ASP A 56 -6.77 2.03 -3.72
N ASN A 57 -6.33 1.31 -4.74
CA ASN A 57 -4.98 0.75 -4.80
C ASN A 57 -3.90 1.76 -5.26
N TYR A 58 -4.31 2.98 -5.63
CA TYR A 58 -3.42 4.06 -6.06
C TYR A 58 -3.92 5.41 -5.50
N PRO A 59 -3.79 5.64 -4.17
CA PRO A 59 -4.53 6.65 -3.42
C PRO A 59 -3.98 8.07 -3.57
N VAL A 60 -3.98 8.61 -4.79
CA VAL A 60 -3.59 9.98 -5.12
C VAL A 60 -4.53 11.01 -4.48
N ASP A 61 -5.82 10.70 -4.45
CA ASP A 61 -6.83 11.54 -3.82
C ASP A 61 -6.55 11.75 -2.32
N ILE A 62 -6.10 10.70 -1.62
CA ILE A 62 -5.70 10.79 -0.21
C ILE A 62 -4.46 11.67 -0.04
N ALA A 63 -3.45 11.51 -0.90
CA ALA A 63 -2.27 12.37 -0.87
C ALA A 63 -2.64 13.85 -1.11
N ARG A 64 -3.59 14.14 -2.01
CA ARG A 64 -4.14 15.50 -2.22
C ARG A 64 -4.84 16.01 -0.97
N GLN A 65 -5.68 15.22 -0.33
CA GLN A 65 -6.36 15.59 0.92
C GLN A 65 -5.37 15.87 2.06
N MET A 66 -4.21 15.21 2.06
CA MET A 66 -3.11 15.48 2.98
C MET A 66 -2.33 16.76 2.67
N GLY A 67 -2.67 17.47 1.59
CA GLY A 67 -2.06 18.74 1.19
C GLY A 67 -0.91 18.59 0.19
N ALA A 68 -0.73 17.45 -0.45
CA ALA A 68 0.29 17.30 -1.48
C ALA A 68 -0.10 18.07 -2.74
N GLU A 69 0.71 19.06 -3.13
CA GLU A 69 0.55 19.82 -4.36
C GLU A 69 1.13 19.08 -5.58
N ILE A 70 2.17 18.28 -5.35
CA ILE A 70 2.85 17.49 -6.37
C ILE A 70 2.85 16.04 -5.93
N ILE A 71 2.42 15.15 -6.83
CA ILE A 71 2.33 13.72 -6.55
C ILE A 71 3.10 12.95 -7.61
N ILE A 72 4.06 12.17 -7.14
CA ILE A 72 4.74 11.13 -7.91
C ILE A 72 4.15 9.80 -7.45
N GLY A 73 3.37 9.17 -8.30
CA GLY A 73 2.78 7.88 -8.01
C GLY A 73 3.62 6.75 -8.62
N VAL A 74 3.87 5.72 -7.83
CA VAL A 74 4.53 4.50 -8.28
C VAL A 74 3.50 3.39 -8.29
N ASP A 75 3.25 2.85 -9.46
CA ASP A 75 2.23 1.83 -9.69
C ASP A 75 2.89 0.46 -9.86
N VAL A 76 2.49 -0.47 -9.01
CA VAL A 76 2.96 -1.86 -8.98
C VAL A 76 1.82 -2.84 -9.22
N GLN A 77 0.74 -2.39 -9.85
CA GLN A 77 -0.40 -3.24 -10.19
C GLN A 77 -0.15 -4.00 -11.48
N ASN A 78 -0.60 -5.23 -11.52
CA ASN A 78 -0.71 -5.97 -12.77
C ASN A 78 -1.89 -5.43 -13.59
N PRO A 79 -1.79 -5.38 -14.93
CA PRO A 79 -2.93 -5.08 -15.78
C PRO A 79 -4.04 -6.11 -15.59
N LEU A 80 -5.25 -5.73 -15.98
CA LEU A 80 -6.37 -6.67 -15.99
C LEU A 80 -6.04 -7.90 -16.84
N MET A 81 -6.36 -9.08 -16.31
CA MET A 81 -6.13 -10.36 -16.98
C MET A 81 -7.00 -10.48 -18.23
N LYS A 82 -6.46 -11.15 -19.24
CA LYS A 82 -7.20 -11.51 -20.44
C LYS A 82 -8.09 -12.73 -20.19
N ALA A 83 -9.02 -12.98 -21.11
CA ALA A 83 -9.99 -14.07 -20.98
C ALA A 83 -9.35 -15.45 -20.86
N ASP A 84 -8.25 -15.67 -21.54
CA ASP A 84 -7.45 -16.93 -21.54
C ASP A 84 -6.63 -17.15 -20.25
N GLU A 85 -6.43 -16.10 -19.45
CA GLU A 85 -5.75 -16.13 -18.16
C GLU A 85 -6.71 -16.41 -16.98
N LEU A 86 -8.02 -16.21 -17.18
CA LEU A 86 -9.07 -16.41 -16.16
C LEU A 86 -9.47 -17.88 -16.02
N THR A 87 -8.49 -18.75 -15.80
CA THR A 87 -8.65 -20.21 -15.80
C THR A 87 -8.88 -20.82 -14.41
N SER A 88 -8.70 -20.04 -13.35
CA SER A 88 -8.87 -20.48 -11.96
C SER A 88 -9.79 -19.56 -11.17
N MET A 89 -10.40 -20.10 -10.11
CA MET A 89 -11.26 -19.31 -9.22
C MET A 89 -10.47 -18.17 -8.55
N SER A 90 -9.19 -18.36 -8.24
CA SER A 90 -8.33 -17.32 -7.68
C SER A 90 -8.08 -16.18 -8.69
N ASN A 91 -7.87 -16.51 -9.97
CA ASN A 91 -7.70 -15.52 -11.02
C ASN A 91 -8.99 -14.71 -11.23
N VAL A 92 -10.14 -15.40 -11.27
CA VAL A 92 -11.45 -14.75 -11.38
C VAL A 92 -11.71 -13.82 -10.19
N LEU A 93 -11.45 -14.28 -8.96
CA LEU A 93 -11.63 -13.45 -7.76
C LEU A 93 -10.67 -12.25 -7.77
N GLY A 94 -9.41 -12.44 -8.11
CA GLY A 94 -8.42 -11.36 -8.24
C GLY A 94 -8.86 -10.32 -9.28
N GLN A 95 -9.36 -10.77 -10.42
CA GLN A 95 -9.89 -9.88 -11.46
C GLN A 95 -11.09 -9.06 -10.97
N ILE A 96 -12.02 -9.70 -10.26
CA ILE A 96 -13.18 -8.99 -9.68
C ILE A 96 -12.73 -7.91 -8.71
N LEU A 97 -11.76 -8.21 -7.84
CA LEU A 97 -11.20 -7.25 -6.88
C LEU A 97 -10.54 -6.07 -7.61
N ASN A 98 -9.77 -6.32 -8.67
CA ASN A 98 -9.17 -5.27 -9.48
C ASN A 98 -10.21 -4.39 -10.18
N LEU A 99 -11.31 -4.99 -10.68
CA LEU A 99 -12.38 -4.24 -11.35
C LEU A 99 -13.15 -3.30 -10.41
N VAL A 100 -13.27 -3.65 -9.12
CA VAL A 100 -13.95 -2.79 -8.13
C VAL A 100 -13.22 -1.45 -7.97
N GLY A 101 -11.89 -1.45 -7.93
CA GLY A 101 -11.08 -0.23 -7.78
C GLY A 101 -10.76 0.52 -9.07
N GLU A 102 -11.13 -0.02 -10.23
CA GLU A 102 -10.67 0.46 -11.55
C GLU A 102 -11.03 1.93 -11.85
N GLU A 103 -12.22 2.37 -11.47
CA GLU A 103 -12.66 3.76 -11.70
C GLU A 103 -11.84 4.74 -10.86
N SER A 104 -11.63 4.44 -9.58
CA SER A 104 -10.78 5.22 -8.67
C SER A 104 -9.35 5.27 -9.20
N TYR A 105 -8.82 4.14 -9.59
CA TYR A 105 -7.47 4.02 -10.15
C TYR A 105 -7.29 4.92 -11.39
N ARG A 106 -8.18 4.82 -12.39
CA ARG A 106 -8.10 5.63 -13.62
C ARG A 106 -8.16 7.14 -13.34
N LYS A 107 -8.99 7.54 -12.39
CA LYS A 107 -9.05 8.93 -11.95
C LYS A 107 -7.75 9.35 -11.30
N ASN A 108 -7.27 8.58 -10.35
CA ASN A 108 -6.06 8.86 -9.58
C ASN A 108 -4.78 8.88 -10.44
N VAL A 109 -4.70 8.03 -11.47
CA VAL A 109 -3.60 8.09 -12.46
C VAL A 109 -3.59 9.44 -13.18
N LYS A 110 -4.76 9.94 -13.62
CA LYS A 110 -4.86 11.25 -14.29
C LYS A 110 -4.51 12.42 -13.36
N ASP A 111 -4.81 12.29 -12.08
CA ASP A 111 -4.61 13.33 -11.06
C ASP A 111 -3.16 13.35 -10.51
N SER A 112 -2.33 12.34 -10.84
CA SER A 112 -0.91 12.32 -10.49
C SER A 112 -0.09 13.20 -11.46
N ASN A 113 0.96 13.86 -10.94
CA ASN A 113 1.85 14.68 -11.76
C ASN A 113 2.84 13.81 -12.57
N ILE A 114 3.33 12.75 -11.95
CA ILE A 114 4.18 11.74 -12.60
C ILE A 114 3.63 10.36 -12.20
N HIS A 115 3.33 9.53 -13.18
CA HIS A 115 2.91 8.15 -13.01
C HIS A 115 4.02 7.22 -13.49
N ILE A 116 4.58 6.44 -12.57
CA ILE A 116 5.65 5.49 -12.84
C ILE A 116 5.06 4.08 -12.76
N GLN A 117 4.83 3.47 -13.92
CA GLN A 117 4.36 2.09 -14.00
C GLN A 117 5.54 1.14 -13.91
N VAL A 118 5.55 0.27 -12.90
CA VAL A 118 6.55 -0.79 -12.74
C VAL A 118 6.02 -2.09 -13.35
N ASP A 119 6.84 -2.73 -14.17
CA ASP A 119 6.54 -4.07 -14.66
C ASP A 119 6.72 -5.09 -13.52
N VAL A 120 5.61 -5.67 -13.07
CA VAL A 120 5.56 -6.69 -12.01
C VAL A 120 5.14 -8.07 -12.56
N ASP A 121 5.11 -8.23 -13.88
CA ASP A 121 4.73 -9.50 -14.52
C ASP A 121 5.59 -10.67 -14.01
N GLY A 122 4.94 -11.79 -13.74
CA GLY A 122 5.53 -12.99 -13.16
C GLY A 122 5.69 -12.94 -11.62
N TYR A 123 5.29 -11.85 -10.97
CA TYR A 123 5.38 -11.69 -9.51
C TYR A 123 4.02 -11.39 -8.89
N SER A 124 3.89 -11.69 -7.60
CA SER A 124 2.70 -11.43 -6.80
C SER A 124 3.08 -10.81 -5.45
N ALA A 125 2.08 -10.36 -4.71
CA ALA A 125 2.28 -9.87 -3.34
C ALA A 125 2.90 -10.92 -2.38
N ALA A 126 2.98 -12.19 -2.77
CA ALA A 126 3.63 -13.27 -2.00
C ALA A 126 5.07 -13.57 -2.47
N SER A 127 5.61 -12.83 -3.41
CA SER A 127 6.94 -13.05 -3.99
C SER A 127 8.05 -12.41 -3.14
N PHE A 128 8.40 -13.04 -2.01
CA PHE A 128 9.35 -12.49 -1.02
C PHE A 128 10.73 -13.16 -1.02
N ASN A 129 11.10 -13.94 -2.03
CA ASN A 129 12.45 -14.50 -2.12
C ASN A 129 13.46 -13.44 -2.63
N HIS A 130 14.76 -13.66 -2.40
CA HIS A 130 15.81 -12.71 -2.76
C HIS A 130 15.83 -12.37 -4.26
N GLU A 131 15.66 -13.35 -5.12
CA GLU A 131 15.67 -13.17 -6.57
C GLU A 131 14.52 -12.28 -7.04
N ALA A 132 13.31 -12.51 -6.50
CA ALA A 132 12.14 -11.68 -6.78
C ALA A 132 12.36 -10.24 -6.32
N LEU A 133 12.88 -10.05 -5.11
CA LEU A 133 13.15 -8.72 -4.56
C LEU A 133 14.17 -7.97 -5.41
N ASP A 134 15.30 -8.58 -5.75
CA ASP A 134 16.35 -7.96 -6.57
C ASP A 134 15.80 -7.59 -7.97
N THR A 135 15.00 -8.47 -8.57
CA THR A 135 14.39 -8.22 -9.88
C THR A 135 13.39 -7.08 -9.81
N LEU A 136 12.48 -7.07 -8.83
CA LEU A 136 11.48 -6.01 -8.68
C LEU A 136 12.12 -4.67 -8.37
N MET A 137 13.17 -4.63 -7.53
CA MET A 137 13.94 -3.40 -7.27
C MET A 137 14.61 -2.87 -8.54
N ARG A 138 15.19 -3.74 -9.36
CA ARG A 138 15.79 -3.36 -10.65
C ARG A 138 14.72 -2.81 -11.61
N ARG A 139 13.59 -3.51 -11.76
CA ARG A 139 12.46 -3.06 -12.60
C ARG A 139 11.90 -1.71 -12.14
N GLY A 140 11.75 -1.49 -10.83
CA GLY A 140 11.34 -0.20 -10.28
C GLY A 140 12.30 0.93 -10.62
N LYS A 141 13.62 0.68 -10.52
CA LYS A 141 14.64 1.64 -10.94
C LYS A 141 14.57 1.93 -12.44
N GLU A 142 14.45 0.91 -13.27
CA GLU A 142 14.33 1.04 -14.73
C GLU A 142 13.08 1.83 -15.12
N ALA A 143 11.94 1.57 -14.45
CA ALA A 143 10.70 2.33 -14.66
C ALA A 143 10.89 3.81 -14.33
N ALA A 144 11.48 4.13 -13.17
CA ALA A 144 11.76 5.53 -12.80
C ALA A 144 12.74 6.21 -13.78
N MET A 145 13.70 5.49 -14.30
CA MET A 145 14.65 6.03 -15.29
C MET A 145 14.02 6.38 -16.64
N LYS A 146 12.91 5.75 -17.03
CA LYS A 146 12.15 6.13 -18.23
C LYS A 146 11.54 7.53 -18.12
N ASP A 147 11.20 7.95 -16.90
CA ASP A 147 10.63 9.28 -16.61
C ASP A 147 11.67 10.25 -16.01
N TRP A 148 12.98 9.95 -16.16
CA TRP A 148 14.06 10.72 -15.55
C TRP A 148 14.03 12.20 -15.91
N ASP A 149 13.79 12.55 -17.17
CA ASP A 149 13.74 13.94 -17.63
C ASP A 149 12.57 14.71 -16.96
N LYS A 150 11.42 14.07 -16.79
CA LYS A 150 10.26 14.64 -16.06
C LYS A 150 10.60 14.87 -14.59
N LEU A 151 11.27 13.90 -13.95
CA LEU A 151 11.70 14.00 -12.56
C LEU A 151 12.71 15.14 -12.36
N ILE A 152 13.67 15.31 -13.28
CA ILE A 152 14.64 16.40 -13.25
C ILE A 152 13.97 17.75 -13.51
N ALA A 153 13.02 17.83 -14.45
CA ALA A 153 12.26 19.05 -14.70
C ALA A 153 11.48 19.47 -13.44
N LEU A 154 10.77 18.53 -12.82
CA LEU A 154 10.05 18.74 -11.57
C LEU A 154 10.98 19.20 -10.44
N LYS A 155 12.14 18.55 -10.27
CA LYS A 155 13.15 18.95 -9.29
C LYS A 155 13.59 20.40 -9.45
N LYS A 156 13.74 20.88 -10.67
CA LYS A 156 14.09 22.28 -10.97
C LYS A 156 12.95 23.23 -10.63
N GLU A 157 11.71 22.85 -10.97
CA GLU A 157 10.50 23.63 -10.72
C GLU A 157 10.30 23.88 -9.22
N ILE A 158 10.42 22.85 -8.39
CA ILE A 158 10.29 22.96 -6.93
C ILE A 158 11.54 23.54 -6.22
N GLY A 159 12.59 23.89 -6.97
CA GLY A 159 13.76 24.60 -6.46
C GLY A 159 14.71 23.76 -5.60
N ILE A 160 14.65 22.44 -5.66
CA ILE A 160 15.59 21.56 -4.96
C ILE A 160 16.97 21.64 -5.61
N ARG A 161 17.91 22.31 -4.94
CA ARG A 161 19.28 22.54 -5.45
C ARG A 161 20.30 21.51 -4.99
N THR A 162 20.01 20.74 -3.94
CA THR A 162 20.95 19.78 -3.36
C THR A 162 20.89 18.44 -4.09
N ASN A 163 22.04 17.98 -4.54
CA ASN A 163 22.23 16.59 -4.98
C ASN A 163 22.40 15.69 -3.73
N TYR A 164 21.37 15.55 -2.93
CA TYR A 164 21.37 14.55 -1.89
C TYR A 164 21.31 13.18 -2.55
N ARG A 165 22.46 12.56 -2.69
CA ARG A 165 22.54 11.15 -3.04
C ARG A 165 22.32 10.39 -1.72
N ALA A 166 21.12 9.94 -1.47
CA ALA A 166 20.91 8.94 -0.43
C ALA A 166 21.86 7.77 -0.74
N GLU A 167 22.80 7.50 0.15
CA GLU A 167 23.57 6.26 0.03
C GLU A 167 22.55 5.12 0.11
N TYR A 168 22.46 4.35 -0.97
CA TYR A 168 21.63 3.16 -0.99
C TYR A 168 22.17 2.23 0.10
N PRO A 169 21.37 1.82 1.09
CA PRO A 169 21.87 1.07 2.24
C PRO A 169 22.41 -0.34 1.90
N GLY A 170 22.63 -0.60 0.63
CA GLY A 170 23.04 -1.90 0.12
C GLY A 170 21.84 -2.83 -0.16
N PRO A 171 22.08 -4.07 -0.57
CA PRO A 171 21.00 -5.01 -0.85
C PRO A 171 20.15 -5.24 0.40
N PHE A 172 18.84 -5.24 0.21
CA PHE A 172 17.87 -5.50 1.28
C PHE A 172 18.18 -6.85 1.93
N LYS A 173 18.58 -6.81 3.21
CA LYS A 173 18.77 -8.04 3.97
C LYS A 173 17.44 -8.44 4.60
N ILE A 174 16.86 -9.53 4.11
CA ILE A 174 15.70 -10.12 4.78
C ILE A 174 16.12 -10.46 6.21
N PRO A 175 15.43 -9.95 7.24
CA PRO A 175 15.76 -10.28 8.62
C PRO A 175 15.72 -11.81 8.82
N THR A 176 16.77 -12.38 9.37
CA THR A 176 16.75 -13.78 9.75
C THR A 176 15.76 -14.00 10.89
N ARG A 177 15.26 -15.24 11.05
CA ARG A 177 14.34 -15.56 12.14
C ARG A 177 14.91 -15.15 13.51
N ALA A 178 16.20 -15.33 13.72
CA ALA A 178 16.89 -14.89 14.93
C ALA A 178 16.81 -13.37 15.15
N MET A 179 16.83 -12.56 14.08
CA MET A 179 16.65 -11.10 14.20
C MET A 179 15.20 -10.73 14.48
N LEU A 180 14.22 -11.50 13.97
CA LEU A 180 12.81 -11.29 14.25
C LEU A 180 12.45 -11.70 15.67
N ASP A 181 13.09 -12.73 16.22
CA ASP A 181 12.87 -13.22 17.59
C ASP A 181 13.42 -12.23 18.66
N THR A 182 14.25 -11.26 18.27
CA THR A 182 14.71 -10.17 19.15
C THR A 182 13.77 -8.98 19.22
N ILE A 183 12.74 -8.94 18.35
CA ILE A 183 11.70 -7.90 18.40
C ILE A 183 10.76 -8.25 19.56
N PRO A 184 10.57 -7.37 20.57
CA PRO A 184 9.61 -7.63 21.64
C PRO A 184 8.25 -7.95 21.07
N SER A 185 7.66 -9.08 21.47
CA SER A 185 6.28 -9.41 21.12
C SER A 185 5.38 -8.27 21.62
N VAL A 186 4.67 -7.61 20.71
CA VAL A 186 3.60 -6.70 21.11
C VAL A 186 2.52 -7.57 21.70
N ASP A 187 2.31 -7.47 23.01
CA ASP A 187 1.20 -8.15 23.69
C ASP A 187 -0.11 -7.70 23.05
N THR A 188 -0.69 -8.55 22.22
CA THR A 188 -2.01 -8.35 21.63
C THR A 188 -3.14 -8.55 22.64
N ASN A 189 -2.82 -8.85 23.90
CA ASN A 189 -3.75 -9.14 24.98
C ASN A 189 -4.10 -7.97 25.89
N SER A 190 -3.74 -6.73 25.57
CA SER A 190 -4.31 -5.58 26.27
C SER A 190 -5.72 -5.25 25.76
N ASN A 191 -6.61 -6.24 25.77
CA ASN A 191 -8.04 -5.99 25.84
C ASN A 191 -8.37 -5.54 27.28
N SER A 192 -8.14 -4.29 27.58
CA SER A 192 -8.80 -3.62 28.68
C SER A 192 -10.29 -3.65 28.37
N HIS A 193 -11.00 -4.56 29.04
CA HIS A 193 -12.45 -4.52 29.18
C HIS A 193 -12.85 -3.17 29.78
N GLU A 194 -13.11 -2.17 28.97
CA GLU A 194 -13.96 -1.09 29.39
C GLU A 194 -15.39 -1.60 29.46
N LYS A 195 -15.88 -1.73 30.68
CA LYS A 195 -17.27 -2.02 30.99
C LYS A 195 -18.17 -0.96 30.35
N PRO A 196 -19.32 -1.35 29.79
CA PRO A 196 -20.28 -0.37 29.30
C PRO A 196 -20.77 0.47 30.48
N VAL A 197 -20.59 1.78 30.42
CA VAL A 197 -21.21 2.74 31.34
C VAL A 197 -22.69 2.81 31.00
N ASN A 198 -23.48 1.99 31.70
CA ASN A 198 -24.91 2.19 31.81
C ASN A 198 -25.16 3.45 32.67
N ASN A 199 -25.57 4.53 32.05
CA ASN A 199 -26.32 5.58 32.74
C ASN A 199 -27.40 6.13 31.79
N LEU A 200 -28.49 5.42 31.80
CA LEU A 200 -29.83 5.93 31.53
C LEU A 200 -30.55 6.01 32.89
N SER A 201 -30.68 7.18 33.46
CA SER A 201 -31.83 7.55 34.27
C SER A 201 -31.82 9.04 34.63
N LYS A 202 -32.71 9.70 34.09
CA LYS A 202 -33.64 10.79 34.40
C LYS A 202 -33.59 11.93 33.40
#